data_500c598ee3fc67032942248bb433177d
#
_entry.id   500c598ee3fc67032942248bb433177d
#
_cell.length_a   1.000
_cell.length_b   1.000
_cell.length_c   1.000
_cell.angle_alpha   90.00
_cell.angle_beta   90.00
_cell.angle_gamma   90.00
#
_symmetry.space_group_name_H-M   'P 1'
#
loop_
_entity.id
_entity.type
_entity.pdbx_description
1 polymer ?
#
loop_
_entity_poly.entity_id
_entity_poly.type
_entity_poly.pdbx_seq_one_letter_code
_entity_poly.pdbx_strand_id
1 'polypeptide(L)'
;MSKDVIIACDFPTATQTLAFLDKFTEEKPFVKIGMELFYAEGPEIVRQIKARGHRIFLDLKLHDIPNTVKKAMAVLSRLDVDICNLHAAGGLDMMRAAVEGLTRPDGTRPLPTPRSLSPLERNTGFWTQA
;
A
#
# COMPACT_ATOMS: atom_id res chain seq x y z
N MET A 1 -1.70 -20.42 12.21
CA MET A 1 -1.43 -19.30 11.29
C MET A 1 -0.94 -18.10 12.09
N SER A 2 0.24 -17.60 11.72
CA SER A 2 0.72 -16.35 12.30
C SER A 2 -0.18 -15.20 11.80
N LYS A 3 -0.56 -14.32 12.71
CA LYS A 3 -1.24 -13.07 12.34
C LYS A 3 -0.17 -12.01 12.10
N ASP A 4 -0.24 -11.34 10.96
CA ASP A 4 0.65 -10.23 10.69
C ASP A 4 0.24 -9.02 11.55
N VAL A 5 1.22 -8.42 12.19
CA VAL A 5 1.06 -7.15 12.89
C VAL A 5 1.60 -6.06 11.98
N ILE A 6 0.82 -5.02 11.76
CA ILE A 6 1.21 -3.87 10.95
C ILE A 6 1.44 -2.68 11.87
N ILE A 7 2.65 -2.14 11.86
CA ILE A 7 3.02 -0.99 12.66
C ILE A 7 2.76 0.29 11.86
N ALA A 8 1.93 1.17 12.40
CA ALA A 8 1.69 2.47 11.79
C ALA A 8 2.90 3.40 12.02
N CYS A 9 3.58 3.77 10.94
CA CYS A 9 4.71 4.70 10.98
C CYS A 9 4.21 6.13 10.75
N ASP A 10 3.51 6.67 11.74
CA ASP A 10 2.92 8.01 11.68
C ASP A 10 3.93 9.06 12.15
N PHE A 11 5.08 9.11 11.46
CA PHE A 11 6.12 10.11 11.69
C PHE A 11 6.02 11.23 10.66
N PRO A 12 6.40 12.46 11.03
CA PRO A 12 6.32 13.60 10.11
C PRO A 12 7.45 13.64 9.08
N THR A 13 8.55 12.91 9.30
CA THR A 13 9.74 12.96 8.42
C THR A 13 10.32 11.59 8.12
N ALA A 14 11.04 11.51 6.99
CA ALA A 14 11.82 10.32 6.64
C ALA A 14 12.88 10.00 7.71
N THR A 15 13.57 11.00 8.22
CA THR A 15 14.62 10.82 9.23
C THR A 15 14.11 10.07 10.45
N GLN A 16 12.98 10.51 11.00
CA GLN A 16 12.37 9.87 12.16
C GLN A 16 11.88 8.45 11.85
N THR A 17 11.25 8.27 10.68
CA THR A 17 10.75 6.96 10.24
C THR A 17 11.89 5.96 10.11
N LEU A 18 12.94 6.32 9.39
CA LEU A 18 14.06 5.43 9.13
C LEU A 18 14.86 5.13 10.39
N ALA A 19 15.03 6.12 11.28
CA ALA A 19 15.67 5.91 12.58
C ALA A 19 14.89 4.89 13.44
N PHE A 20 13.56 4.95 13.40
CA PHE A 20 12.71 3.96 14.07
C PHE A 20 12.89 2.58 13.47
N LEU A 21 12.83 2.46 12.13
CA LEU A 21 12.94 1.18 11.44
C LEU A 21 14.33 0.54 11.56
N ASP A 22 15.37 1.35 11.65
CA ASP A 22 16.75 0.86 11.80
C ASP A 22 17.00 0.17 13.16
N LYS A 23 16.07 0.28 14.11
CA LYS A 23 16.11 -0.49 15.37
C LYS A 23 15.78 -1.97 15.17
N PHE A 24 15.13 -2.33 14.08
CA PHE A 24 14.77 -3.71 13.75
C PHE A 24 15.85 -4.32 12.86
N THR A 25 16.78 -5.04 13.47
CA THR A 25 17.94 -5.59 12.75
C THR A 25 17.69 -7.00 12.21
N GLU A 26 16.92 -7.82 12.91
CA GLU A 26 16.66 -9.22 12.54
C GLU A 26 15.28 -9.39 11.90
N GLU A 27 14.23 -9.01 12.63
CA GLU A 27 12.86 -9.06 12.12
C GLU A 27 12.51 -7.74 11.46
N LYS A 28 11.88 -7.82 10.28
CA LYS A 28 11.42 -6.66 9.52
C LYS A 28 9.90 -6.56 9.62
N PRO A 29 9.35 -5.78 10.55
CA PRO A 29 7.91 -5.67 10.70
C PRO A 29 7.24 -5.13 9.44
N PHE A 30 5.99 -5.55 9.24
CA PHE A 30 5.11 -4.97 8.25
C PHE A 30 4.70 -3.57 8.72
N VAL A 31 4.83 -2.56 7.87
CA VAL A 31 4.60 -1.16 8.26
C VAL A 31 3.53 -0.50 7.41
N LYS A 32 2.80 0.44 7.99
CA LYS A 32 1.84 1.27 7.29
C LYS A 32 2.41 2.68 7.16
N ILE A 33 2.35 3.20 5.94
CA ILE A 33 2.71 4.58 5.60
C ILE A 33 1.43 5.32 5.22
N GLY A 34 1.10 6.36 5.98
CA GLY A 34 -0.08 7.18 5.74
C GLY A 34 0.18 8.39 4.87
N MET A 35 -0.87 9.21 4.72
CA MET A 35 -0.86 10.40 3.85
C MET A 35 0.18 11.44 4.29
N GLU A 36 0.28 11.72 5.59
CA GLU A 36 1.20 12.75 6.09
C GLU A 36 2.63 12.48 5.62
N LEU A 37 3.15 11.31 5.95
CA LEU A 37 4.53 10.95 5.59
C LEU A 37 4.73 10.86 4.08
N PHE A 38 3.78 10.24 3.37
CA PHE A 38 3.90 10.07 1.93
C PHE A 38 3.86 11.42 1.18
N TYR A 39 2.98 12.32 1.58
CA TYR A 39 2.90 13.64 0.94
C TYR A 39 4.07 14.55 1.31
N ALA A 40 4.63 14.39 2.52
CA ALA A 40 5.81 15.14 2.93
C ALA A 40 7.08 14.70 2.20
N GLU A 41 7.26 13.38 2.02
CA GLU A 41 8.52 12.80 1.56
C GLU A 41 8.46 12.21 0.14
N GLY A 42 7.26 12.05 -0.40
CA GLY A 42 7.05 11.48 -1.72
C GLY A 42 7.36 9.97 -1.83
N PRO A 43 7.40 9.44 -3.07
CA PRO A 43 7.62 8.00 -3.29
C PRO A 43 8.98 7.48 -2.81
N GLU A 44 9.95 8.35 -2.61
CA GLU A 44 11.28 7.95 -2.19
C GLU A 44 11.29 7.28 -0.81
N ILE A 45 10.42 7.74 0.11
CA ILE A 45 10.30 7.09 1.42
C ILE A 45 9.89 5.62 1.30
N VAL A 46 9.00 5.31 0.36
CA VAL A 46 8.57 3.93 0.09
C VAL A 46 9.76 3.09 -0.38
N ARG A 47 10.56 3.61 -1.32
CA ARG A 47 11.74 2.90 -1.83
C ARG A 47 12.76 2.63 -0.73
N GLN A 48 13.01 3.62 0.12
CA GLN A 48 13.96 3.49 1.24
C GLN A 48 13.50 2.45 2.27
N ILE A 49 12.21 2.39 2.56
CA ILE A 49 11.64 1.39 3.47
C ILE A 49 11.68 0.00 2.84
N LYS A 50 11.32 -0.12 1.56
CA LYS A 50 11.42 -1.40 0.83
C LYS A 50 12.86 -1.91 0.77
N ALA A 51 13.83 -1.02 0.56
CA ALA A 51 15.25 -1.38 0.55
C ALA A 51 15.73 -1.96 1.88
N ARG A 52 15.08 -1.62 2.99
CA ARG A 52 15.35 -2.19 4.32
C ARG A 52 14.70 -3.56 4.56
N GLY A 53 13.90 -4.05 3.61
CA GLY A 53 13.28 -5.37 3.69
C GLY A 53 11.89 -5.40 4.32
N HIS A 54 11.27 -4.26 4.57
CA HIS A 54 9.92 -4.20 5.13
C HIS A 54 8.85 -4.40 4.06
N ARG A 55 7.75 -5.06 4.43
CA ARG A 55 6.50 -4.99 3.67
C ARG A 55 5.78 -3.70 4.02
N ILE A 56 5.07 -3.12 3.05
CA ILE A 56 4.42 -1.81 3.20
C ILE A 56 2.94 -1.88 2.86
N PHE A 57 2.11 -1.38 3.76
CA PHE A 57 0.75 -0.96 3.50
C PHE A 57 0.77 0.55 3.25
N LEU A 58 0.55 0.97 2.01
CA LEU A 58 0.47 2.38 1.64
C LEU A 58 -0.98 2.85 1.75
N ASP A 59 -1.26 3.59 2.81
CA ASP A 59 -2.61 3.95 3.25
C ASP A 59 -2.97 5.37 2.78
N LEU A 60 -3.29 5.51 1.49
CA LEU A 60 -3.63 6.80 0.87
C LEU A 60 -5.13 6.99 0.64
N LYS A 61 -5.93 5.94 0.78
CA LYS A 61 -7.41 6.01 0.69
C LYS A 61 -7.88 6.67 -0.61
N LEU A 62 -7.45 6.13 -1.76
CA LEU A 62 -7.79 6.69 -3.06
C LEU A 62 -9.30 6.81 -3.25
N HIS A 63 -9.72 7.99 -3.71
CA HIS A 63 -11.12 8.29 -3.95
C HIS A 63 -11.21 9.37 -5.03
N ASP A 64 -11.45 8.96 -6.26
CA ASP A 64 -11.51 9.86 -7.41
C ASP A 64 -12.31 9.18 -8.53
N ILE A 65 -12.44 9.83 -9.68
CA ILE A 65 -13.07 9.21 -10.84
C ILE A 65 -12.28 7.95 -11.28
N PRO A 66 -12.96 6.95 -11.89
CA PRO A 66 -12.35 5.65 -12.17
C PRO A 66 -11.01 5.73 -12.92
N ASN A 67 -10.91 6.54 -13.94
CA ASN A 67 -9.69 6.65 -14.74
C ASN A 67 -8.50 7.21 -13.93
N THR A 68 -8.74 8.18 -13.06
CA THR A 68 -7.71 8.73 -12.18
C THR A 68 -7.21 7.69 -11.19
N VAL A 69 -8.12 6.95 -10.58
CA VAL A 69 -7.78 5.87 -9.64
C VAL A 69 -7.01 4.76 -10.35
N LYS A 70 -7.41 4.37 -11.56
CA LYS A 70 -6.68 3.38 -12.37
C LYS A 70 -5.23 3.80 -12.61
N LYS A 71 -5.01 5.04 -13.03
CA LYS A 71 -3.67 5.57 -13.30
C LYS A 71 -2.84 5.68 -12.01
N ALA A 72 -3.45 6.14 -10.92
CA ALA A 72 -2.80 6.21 -9.61
C ALA A 72 -2.37 4.82 -9.13
N MET A 73 -3.24 3.83 -9.22
CA MET A 73 -2.91 2.45 -8.84
C MET A 73 -1.78 1.87 -9.70
N ALA A 74 -1.74 2.19 -10.99
CA ALA A 74 -0.63 1.78 -11.86
C ALA A 74 0.70 2.39 -11.43
N VAL A 75 0.70 3.62 -10.93
CA VAL A 75 1.90 4.24 -10.33
C VAL A 75 2.28 3.51 -9.04
N LEU A 76 1.33 3.27 -8.15
CA LEU A 76 1.58 2.57 -6.89
C LEU A 76 2.11 1.15 -7.12
N SER A 77 1.66 0.46 -8.17
CA SER A 77 2.14 -0.87 -8.51
C SER A 77 3.66 -0.90 -8.81
N ARG A 78 4.20 0.22 -9.30
CA ARG A 78 5.64 0.33 -9.58
C ARG A 78 6.48 0.62 -8.34
N LEU A 79 5.86 1.03 -7.25
CA LEU A 79 6.54 1.23 -5.96
C LEU A 79 6.72 -0.08 -5.19
N ASP A 80 6.14 -1.16 -5.68
CA ASP A 80 6.22 -2.49 -5.07
C ASP A 80 5.70 -2.53 -3.63
N VAL A 81 4.65 -1.75 -3.34
CA VAL A 81 3.96 -1.82 -2.05
C VAL A 81 3.15 -3.12 -1.97
N ASP A 82 2.98 -3.63 -0.77
CA ASP A 82 2.32 -4.93 -0.55
C ASP A 82 0.81 -4.79 -0.42
N ILE A 83 0.33 -3.67 0.13
CA ILE A 83 -1.09 -3.32 0.22
C ILE A 83 -1.25 -1.84 -0.11
N CYS A 84 -2.31 -1.50 -0.82
CA CYS A 84 -2.84 -0.14 -0.93
C CYS A 84 -4.35 -0.19 -0.79
N ASN A 85 -4.97 0.96 -0.55
CA ASN A 85 -6.40 1.02 -0.27
C ASN A 85 -7.11 2.12 -1.06
N LEU A 86 -8.44 2.05 -1.03
CA LEU A 86 -9.33 3.04 -1.60
C LEU A 86 -10.61 3.13 -0.76
N HIS A 87 -11.41 4.15 -1.01
CA HIS A 87 -12.74 4.28 -0.45
C HIS A 87 -13.78 3.53 -1.31
N ALA A 88 -14.47 2.54 -0.73
CA ALA A 88 -15.54 1.82 -1.41
C ALA A 88 -16.70 2.74 -1.83
N ALA A 89 -16.89 3.87 -1.14
CA ALA A 89 -17.88 4.90 -1.48
C ALA A 89 -17.70 5.49 -2.88
N GLY A 90 -16.52 5.32 -3.49
CA GLY A 90 -16.27 5.73 -4.88
C GLY A 90 -17.02 4.91 -5.94
N GLY A 91 -17.61 3.79 -5.54
CA GLY A 91 -18.45 2.96 -6.39
C GLY A 91 -17.72 1.82 -7.08
N LEU A 92 -18.50 0.94 -7.69
CA LEU A 92 -18.00 -0.29 -8.30
C LEU A 92 -17.05 -0.03 -9.48
N ASP A 93 -17.37 0.95 -10.32
CA ASP A 93 -16.54 1.27 -11.47
C ASP A 93 -15.15 1.77 -11.06
N MET A 94 -15.08 2.58 -9.99
CA MET A 94 -13.80 3.03 -9.44
C MET A 94 -13.00 1.84 -8.88
N MET A 95 -13.65 0.93 -8.16
CA MET A 95 -12.98 -0.25 -7.61
C MET A 95 -12.47 -1.20 -8.71
N ARG A 96 -13.25 -1.40 -9.77
CA ARG A 96 -12.81 -2.19 -10.95
C ARG A 96 -11.62 -1.54 -11.64
N ALA A 97 -11.68 -0.23 -11.84
CA ALA A 97 -10.59 0.53 -12.44
C ALA A 97 -9.30 0.45 -11.59
N ALA A 98 -9.43 0.47 -10.27
CA ALA A 98 -8.30 0.28 -9.36
C ALA A 98 -7.63 -1.07 -9.57
N VAL A 99 -8.40 -2.16 -9.66
CA VAL A 99 -7.88 -3.51 -9.92
C VAL A 99 -7.17 -3.57 -11.27
N GLU A 100 -7.74 -2.97 -12.31
CA GLU A 100 -7.09 -2.88 -13.62
C GLU A 100 -5.73 -2.17 -13.53
N GLY A 101 -5.67 -1.05 -12.80
CA GLY A 101 -4.41 -0.32 -12.60
C GLY A 101 -3.34 -1.14 -11.88
N LEU A 102 -3.73 -2.00 -10.94
CA LEU A 102 -2.82 -2.88 -10.22
C LEU A 102 -2.43 -4.13 -11.00
N THR A 103 -3.12 -4.44 -12.09
CA THR A 103 -2.85 -5.64 -12.90
C THR A 103 -1.75 -5.36 -13.92
N ARG A 104 -0.70 -6.18 -13.92
CA ARG A 104 0.39 -6.07 -14.88
C ARG A 104 -0.05 -6.52 -16.27
N PRO A 105 0.65 -6.11 -17.36
CA PRO A 105 0.32 -6.54 -18.73
C PRO A 105 0.30 -8.05 -18.94
N ASP A 106 1.04 -8.82 -18.12
CA ASP A 106 1.05 -10.28 -18.13
C ASP A 106 -0.15 -10.91 -17.42
N GLY A 107 -1.07 -10.11 -16.87
CA GLY A 107 -2.25 -10.54 -16.13
C GLY A 107 -2.00 -10.81 -14.65
N THR A 108 -0.78 -10.70 -14.16
CA THR A 108 -0.47 -10.86 -12.74
C THR A 108 -0.66 -9.55 -11.99
N ARG A 109 -1.05 -9.65 -10.72
CA ARG A 109 -1.11 -8.49 -9.83
C ARG A 109 0.25 -8.32 -9.14
N PRO A 110 0.73 -7.08 -8.98
CA PRO A 110 2.00 -6.83 -8.32
C PRO A 110 1.97 -7.08 -6.81
N LEU A 111 0.77 -6.99 -6.20
CA LEU A 111 0.64 -7.03 -4.76
C LEU A 111 0.23 -8.43 -4.29
N PRO A 112 0.99 -9.04 -3.37
CA PRO A 112 0.54 -10.28 -2.73
C PRO A 112 -0.72 -9.99 -1.90
N THR A 113 -1.63 -10.94 -1.88
CA THR A 113 -2.86 -10.81 -1.11
C THR A 113 -2.65 -11.38 0.29
N PRO A 114 -2.74 -10.57 1.35
CA PRO A 114 -2.66 -11.09 2.71
C PRO A 114 -3.78 -12.10 3.00
N ARG A 115 -3.42 -13.23 3.59
CA ARG A 115 -4.37 -14.31 3.88
C ARG A 115 -5.44 -13.95 4.92
N SER A 116 -5.21 -12.91 5.68
CA SER A 116 -6.09 -12.45 6.77
C SER A 116 -7.21 -11.53 6.31
N LEU A 117 -7.24 -11.12 5.05
CA LEU A 117 -8.24 -10.20 4.52
C LEU A 117 -9.52 -10.94 4.08
N SER A 118 -10.60 -10.20 3.92
CA SER A 118 -11.86 -10.72 3.42
C SER A 118 -11.72 -11.31 2.01
N PRO A 119 -12.68 -12.13 1.52
CA PRO A 119 -12.60 -12.66 0.17
C PRO A 119 -12.46 -11.59 -0.92
N LEU A 120 -13.13 -10.45 -0.75
CA LEU A 120 -13.02 -9.33 -1.68
C LEU A 120 -11.61 -8.73 -1.67
N GLU A 121 -11.09 -8.46 -0.48
CA GLU A 121 -9.75 -7.92 -0.30
C GLU A 121 -8.67 -8.89 -0.79
N ARG A 122 -8.84 -10.19 -0.50
CA ARG A 122 -7.91 -11.23 -0.98
C ARG A 122 -7.80 -11.28 -2.50
N ASN A 123 -8.91 -11.04 -3.19
CA ASN A 123 -8.94 -11.12 -4.65
C ASN A 123 -8.42 -9.86 -5.33
N THR A 124 -8.47 -8.72 -4.66
CA THR A 124 -8.09 -7.43 -5.24
C THR A 124 -6.69 -6.99 -4.90
N GLY A 125 -6.08 -7.52 -3.84
CA GLY A 125 -4.77 -7.10 -3.37
C GLY A 125 -4.78 -5.71 -2.75
N PHE A 126 -5.94 -5.18 -2.37
CA PHE A 126 -6.07 -3.93 -1.64
C PHE A 126 -7.18 -4.03 -0.59
N TRP A 127 -7.15 -3.12 0.35
CA TRP A 127 -8.12 -3.01 1.42
C TRP A 127 -9.06 -1.83 1.18
N THR A 128 -10.36 -2.02 1.43
CA THR A 128 -11.39 -0.98 1.22
C THR A 128 -11.88 -0.44 2.55
N GLN A 129 -12.06 0.87 2.63
CA GLN A 129 -12.75 1.53 3.73
C GLN A 129 -14.13 1.98 3.29
N ALA A 130 -15.10 1.65 4.10
CA ALA A 130 -16.46 2.13 3.91
C ALA A 130 -16.60 3.59 4.39
#